data_fd93cca394bed4526181a89f120a4fb0
#
_entry.id   fd93cca394bed4526181a89f120a4fb0
#
_cell.length_a   1.000
_cell.length_b   1.000
_cell.length_c   1.000
_cell.angle_alpha   90.00
_cell.angle_beta   90.00
_cell.angle_gamma   90.00
#
_symmetry.space_group_name_H-M   'P 1'
#
loop_
_entity.id
_entity.type
_entity.pdbx_description
1 polymer ?
#
loop_
_entity_poly.entity_id
_entity_poly.type
_entity_poly.pdbx_seq_one_letter_code
_entity_poly.pdbx_strand_id
1 'polypeptide(L)'
;MAESTLPKGSLVLVTGATGYVATHIIQTFLSLGYHVRGTVRDVEKASWLTNSLFATYAASGSFTLSHVPTLADPHAFDAAVKGVSAIVHVASVVTFDADPNKVIPPTVLGATAILSAAMREPSVKEFVFTSSIVAAAMPVPGNAVRVTHDTFNEMAIQLAWAPEKEGEGNGG
;
A
#
# COMPACT_ATOMS: atom_id res chain seq x y z
N MET A 1 4.50 -26.72 4.47
CA MET A 1 4.28 -25.39 3.87
C MET A 1 2.87 -25.42 3.33
N ALA A 2 2.03 -24.42 3.67
CA ALA A 2 0.70 -24.33 3.08
C ALA A 2 0.86 -24.21 1.55
N GLU A 3 0.08 -24.96 0.80
CA GLU A 3 0.04 -24.84 -0.66
C GLU A 3 -0.41 -23.42 -1.02
N SER A 4 0.29 -22.77 -1.95
CA SER A 4 -0.10 -21.44 -2.43
C SER A 4 -1.51 -21.51 -3.02
N THR A 5 -2.42 -20.68 -2.54
CA THR A 5 -3.79 -20.57 -3.07
C THR A 5 -3.84 -20.01 -4.49
N LEU A 6 -2.73 -19.41 -4.94
CA LEU A 6 -2.62 -18.78 -6.27
C LEU A 6 -1.71 -19.62 -7.18
N PRO A 7 -2.19 -20.07 -8.36
CA PRO A 7 -1.36 -20.73 -9.36
C PRO A 7 -0.21 -19.83 -9.82
N LYS A 8 0.94 -20.43 -10.14
CA LYS A 8 2.05 -19.71 -10.82
C LYS A 8 1.54 -19.08 -12.13
N GLY A 9 2.08 -17.92 -12.47
CA GLY A 9 1.59 -17.15 -13.62
C GLY A 9 0.38 -16.28 -13.31
N SER A 10 -0.23 -16.39 -12.11
CA SER A 10 -1.28 -15.46 -11.71
C SER A 10 -0.78 -14.02 -11.66
N LEU A 11 -1.65 -13.07 -12.01
CA LEU A 11 -1.34 -11.64 -11.99
C LEU A 11 -1.59 -11.08 -10.60
N VAL A 12 -0.57 -10.45 -10.01
CA VAL A 12 -0.60 -9.79 -8.70
C VAL A 12 -0.49 -8.27 -8.90
N LEU A 13 -1.40 -7.52 -8.30
CA LEU A 13 -1.30 -6.06 -8.23
C LEU A 13 -0.51 -5.66 -6.99
N VAL A 14 0.54 -4.85 -7.17
CA VAL A 14 1.30 -4.25 -6.06
C VAL A 14 1.19 -2.73 -6.16
N THR A 15 0.64 -2.07 -5.15
CA THR A 15 0.49 -0.62 -5.18
C THR A 15 1.73 0.10 -4.67
N GLY A 16 2.00 1.30 -5.24
CA GLY A 16 3.15 2.11 -4.86
C GLY A 16 4.49 1.51 -5.30
N ALA A 17 4.55 1.01 -6.53
CA ALA A 17 5.66 0.22 -7.07
C ALA A 17 7.05 0.88 -6.99
N THR A 18 7.13 2.21 -6.87
CA THR A 18 8.40 2.94 -6.70
C THR A 18 8.90 2.96 -5.25
N GLY A 19 8.11 2.47 -4.30
CA GLY A 19 8.46 2.44 -2.88
C GLY A 19 9.42 1.29 -2.54
N TYR A 20 10.26 1.49 -1.51
CA TYR A 20 11.26 0.50 -1.07
C TYR A 20 10.64 -0.87 -0.77
N VAL A 21 9.60 -0.93 0.06
CA VAL A 21 8.94 -2.20 0.40
C VAL A 21 8.29 -2.83 -0.82
N ALA A 22 7.60 -2.02 -1.63
CA ALA A 22 6.91 -2.50 -2.82
C ALA A 22 7.85 -3.11 -3.86
N THR A 23 9.03 -2.52 -4.10
CA THR A 23 10.02 -3.07 -5.04
C THR A 23 10.52 -4.45 -4.60
N HIS A 24 10.75 -4.68 -3.30
CA HIS A 24 11.13 -5.99 -2.77
C HIS A 24 10.01 -7.03 -2.91
N ILE A 25 8.77 -6.61 -2.68
CA ILE A 25 7.59 -7.47 -2.88
C ILE A 25 7.46 -7.85 -4.36
N ILE A 26 7.56 -6.89 -5.27
CA ILE A 26 7.52 -7.11 -6.72
C ILE A 26 8.61 -8.10 -7.14
N GLN A 27 9.86 -7.87 -6.71
CA GLN A 27 10.99 -8.77 -7.01
C GLN A 27 10.70 -10.19 -6.54
N THR A 28 10.14 -10.35 -5.35
CA THR A 28 9.81 -11.66 -4.79
C THR A 28 8.75 -12.38 -5.63
N PHE A 29 7.64 -11.72 -5.96
CA PHE A 29 6.61 -12.34 -6.80
C PHE A 29 7.11 -12.71 -8.19
N LEU A 30 7.88 -11.83 -8.84
CA LEU A 30 8.47 -12.10 -10.15
C LEU A 30 9.42 -13.30 -10.11
N SER A 31 10.28 -13.39 -9.08
CA SER A 31 11.21 -14.51 -8.90
C SER A 31 10.52 -15.85 -8.63
N LEU A 32 9.32 -15.82 -8.06
CA LEU A 32 8.49 -16.99 -7.82
C LEU A 32 7.64 -17.39 -9.05
N GLY A 33 7.73 -16.65 -10.15
CA GLY A 33 7.06 -16.96 -11.41
C GLY A 33 5.62 -16.41 -11.51
N TYR A 34 5.29 -15.38 -10.74
CA TYR A 34 4.04 -14.63 -10.89
C TYR A 34 4.23 -13.48 -11.87
N HIS A 35 3.13 -13.03 -12.47
CA HIS A 35 3.08 -11.75 -13.18
C HIS A 35 2.73 -10.64 -12.19
N VAL A 36 3.32 -9.46 -12.37
CA VAL A 36 3.09 -8.33 -11.47
C VAL A 36 2.68 -7.09 -12.26
N ARG A 37 1.63 -6.44 -11.78
CA ARG A 37 1.24 -5.08 -12.18
C ARG A 37 1.55 -4.13 -11.04
N GLY A 38 2.45 -3.18 -11.25
CA GLY A 38 2.80 -2.16 -10.27
C GLY A 38 2.02 -0.87 -10.49
N THR A 39 1.39 -0.28 -9.46
CA THR A 39 0.78 1.05 -9.64
C THR A 39 1.78 2.15 -9.34
N VAL A 40 1.73 3.21 -10.13
CA VAL A 40 2.58 4.39 -9.99
C VAL A 40 1.78 5.67 -10.23
N ARG A 41 2.18 6.78 -9.59
CA ARG A 41 1.57 8.10 -9.78
C ARG A 41 1.97 8.79 -11.09
N ASP A 42 3.14 8.42 -11.60
CA ASP A 42 3.73 9.01 -12.80
C ASP A 42 4.54 7.90 -13.49
N VAL A 43 4.09 7.49 -14.67
CA VAL A 43 4.69 6.37 -15.41
C VAL A 43 6.05 6.75 -15.97
N GLU A 44 6.24 7.99 -16.41
CA GLU A 44 7.51 8.45 -16.97
C GLU A 44 8.60 8.45 -15.91
N LYS A 45 8.32 9.02 -14.73
CA LYS A 45 9.24 9.01 -13.59
C LYS A 45 9.52 7.61 -13.05
N ALA A 46 8.61 6.67 -13.25
CA ALA A 46 8.75 5.28 -12.83
C ALA A 46 9.39 4.38 -13.90
N SER A 47 9.75 4.90 -15.07
CA SER A 47 10.30 4.14 -16.20
C SER A 47 11.58 3.35 -15.86
N TRP A 48 12.33 3.76 -14.86
CA TRP A 48 13.50 3.02 -14.37
C TRP A 48 13.15 1.61 -13.85
N LEU A 49 11.91 1.39 -13.39
CA LEU A 49 11.45 0.05 -13.01
C LEU A 49 11.42 -0.89 -14.21
N THR A 50 10.91 -0.44 -15.35
CA THR A 50 10.79 -1.25 -16.56
C THR A 50 12.05 -1.25 -17.42
N ASN A 51 12.86 -0.19 -17.37
CA ASN A 51 14.03 -0.04 -18.22
C ASN A 51 15.33 -0.50 -17.54
N SER A 52 15.32 -0.68 -16.21
CA SER A 52 16.50 -1.06 -15.43
C SER A 52 16.17 -2.19 -14.45
N LEU A 53 15.50 -1.90 -13.34
CA LEU A 53 15.38 -2.83 -12.21
C LEU A 53 14.67 -4.14 -12.59
N PHE A 54 13.57 -4.06 -13.33
CA PHE A 54 12.78 -5.21 -13.78
C PHE A 54 12.75 -5.36 -15.29
N ALA A 55 13.78 -4.87 -15.99
CA ALA A 55 13.82 -4.82 -17.46
C ALA A 55 13.55 -6.19 -18.12
N THR A 56 14.15 -7.26 -17.61
CA THR A 56 13.94 -8.62 -18.15
C THR A 56 12.49 -9.07 -18.00
N TYR A 57 11.86 -8.78 -16.88
CA TYR A 57 10.45 -9.11 -16.62
C TYR A 57 9.49 -8.22 -17.42
N ALA A 58 9.85 -6.97 -17.64
CA ALA A 58 9.10 -6.07 -18.49
C ALA A 58 9.15 -6.52 -19.95
N ALA A 59 10.31 -6.92 -20.46
CA ALA A 59 10.49 -7.44 -21.81
C ALA A 59 9.73 -8.75 -22.06
N SER A 60 9.58 -9.60 -21.05
CA SER A 60 8.78 -10.83 -21.13
C SER A 60 7.28 -10.62 -20.92
N GLY A 61 6.84 -9.40 -20.58
CA GLY A 61 5.46 -9.10 -20.24
C GLY A 61 5.04 -9.54 -18.83
N SER A 62 5.98 -10.05 -18.02
CA SER A 62 5.69 -10.49 -16.64
C SER A 62 5.61 -9.34 -15.66
N PHE A 63 6.13 -8.14 -16.02
CA PHE A 63 6.00 -6.93 -15.22
C PHE A 63 5.42 -5.78 -16.05
N THR A 64 4.39 -5.12 -15.51
CA THR A 64 3.75 -3.96 -16.14
C THR A 64 3.50 -2.86 -15.14
N LEU A 65 3.38 -1.62 -15.62
CA LEU A 65 2.97 -0.47 -14.79
C LEU A 65 1.53 -0.06 -15.11
N SER A 66 0.82 0.40 -14.09
CA SER A 66 -0.51 1.00 -14.19
C SER A 66 -0.50 2.39 -13.57
N HIS A 67 -1.05 3.37 -14.28
CA HIS A 67 -1.15 4.74 -13.80
C HIS A 67 -2.29 4.89 -12.79
N VAL A 68 -1.96 5.32 -11.58
CA VAL A 68 -2.90 5.66 -10.50
C VAL A 68 -2.42 6.98 -9.90
N PRO A 69 -2.90 8.13 -10.40
CA PRO A 69 -2.36 9.45 -10.03
C PRO A 69 -2.68 9.85 -8.60
N THR A 70 -3.81 9.41 -8.07
CA THR A 70 -4.22 9.64 -6.68
C THR A 70 -4.87 8.39 -6.09
N LEU A 71 -4.63 8.13 -4.81
CA LEU A 71 -5.24 7.00 -4.11
C LEU A 71 -6.67 7.30 -3.65
N ALA A 72 -6.98 8.57 -3.45
CA ALA A 72 -8.25 9.02 -2.86
C ALA A 72 -9.42 9.14 -3.86
N ASP A 73 -9.19 8.87 -5.15
CA ASP A 73 -10.27 8.78 -6.12
C ASP A 73 -10.98 7.42 -5.98
N PRO A 74 -12.30 7.37 -5.78
CA PRO A 74 -13.07 6.12 -5.64
C PRO A 74 -12.92 5.16 -6.84
N HIS A 75 -12.54 5.66 -8.01
CA HIS A 75 -12.36 4.90 -9.24
C HIS A 75 -10.89 4.71 -9.65
N ALA A 76 -9.95 5.20 -8.83
CA ALA A 76 -8.52 5.19 -9.13
C ALA A 76 -7.98 3.80 -9.54
N PHE A 77 -8.53 2.75 -9.00
CA PHE A 77 -8.03 1.39 -9.17
C PHE A 77 -8.83 0.54 -10.14
N ASP A 78 -9.96 1.04 -10.68
CA ASP A 78 -10.88 0.24 -11.51
C ASP A 78 -10.19 -0.40 -12.74
N ALA A 79 -9.26 0.31 -13.37
CA ALA A 79 -8.46 -0.24 -14.47
C ALA A 79 -7.33 -1.14 -13.97
N ALA A 80 -6.70 -0.78 -12.85
CA ALA A 80 -5.54 -1.48 -12.32
C ALA A 80 -5.88 -2.88 -11.80
N VAL A 81 -7.09 -3.09 -11.26
CA VAL A 81 -7.51 -4.39 -10.70
C VAL A 81 -7.98 -5.39 -11.76
N LYS A 82 -8.17 -4.98 -13.03
CA LYS A 82 -8.70 -5.89 -14.06
C LYS A 82 -7.82 -7.11 -14.28
N GLY A 83 -8.43 -8.30 -14.09
CA GLY A 83 -7.81 -9.59 -14.30
C GLY A 83 -6.75 -9.97 -13.27
N VAL A 84 -6.59 -9.23 -12.14
CA VAL A 84 -5.65 -9.61 -11.10
C VAL A 84 -6.25 -10.67 -10.18
N SER A 85 -5.41 -11.59 -9.72
CA SER A 85 -5.80 -12.68 -8.81
C SER A 85 -5.54 -12.32 -7.35
N ALA A 86 -4.56 -11.44 -7.08
CA ALA A 86 -4.25 -10.96 -5.75
C ALA A 86 -3.84 -9.50 -5.76
N ILE A 87 -4.06 -8.82 -4.64
CA ILE A 87 -3.68 -7.43 -4.43
C ILE A 87 -2.81 -7.34 -3.17
N VAL A 88 -1.66 -6.68 -3.30
CA VAL A 88 -0.81 -6.28 -2.18
C VAL A 88 -0.80 -4.75 -2.14
N HIS A 89 -1.59 -4.21 -1.22
CA HIS A 89 -1.71 -2.76 -1.05
C HIS A 89 -0.63 -2.24 -0.10
N VAL A 90 0.42 -1.65 -0.69
CA VAL A 90 1.58 -1.09 0.03
C VAL A 90 1.55 0.43 0.05
N ALA A 91 0.94 1.03 -0.99
CA ALA A 91 0.83 2.48 -1.07
C ALA A 91 0.01 3.05 0.09
N SER A 92 0.46 4.14 0.66
CA SER A 92 -0.26 4.89 1.68
C SER A 92 -0.03 6.38 1.47
N VAL A 93 -0.93 7.20 2.00
CA VAL A 93 -0.71 8.63 2.14
C VAL A 93 0.22 8.81 3.34
N VAL A 94 1.48 9.16 3.08
CA VAL A 94 2.47 9.46 4.12
C VAL A 94 2.72 10.96 4.10
N THR A 95 2.22 11.65 5.11
CA THR A 95 2.44 13.07 5.35
C THR A 95 2.72 13.28 6.83
N PHE A 96 3.47 14.32 7.15
CA PHE A 96 3.75 14.74 8.52
C PHE A 96 2.91 15.96 8.92
N ASP A 97 1.78 16.19 8.24
CA ASP A 97 0.84 17.25 8.64
C ASP A 97 0.22 16.89 10.00
N ALA A 98 0.22 17.84 10.92
CA ALA A 98 -0.33 17.66 12.27
C ALA A 98 -1.87 17.69 12.27
N ASP A 99 -2.51 18.22 11.22
CA ASP A 99 -3.96 18.28 11.13
C ASP A 99 -4.55 16.92 10.72
N PRO A 100 -5.25 16.21 11.62
CA PRO A 100 -5.81 14.90 11.33
C PRO A 100 -6.84 14.94 10.19
N ASN A 101 -7.52 16.07 9.96
CA ASN A 101 -8.49 16.21 8.89
C ASN A 101 -7.85 16.19 7.50
N LYS A 102 -6.57 16.57 7.39
CA LYS A 102 -5.81 16.50 6.15
C LYS A 102 -5.19 15.12 5.90
N VAL A 103 -4.99 14.32 6.94
CA VAL A 103 -4.28 13.04 6.86
C VAL A 103 -5.25 11.86 6.84
N ILE A 104 -6.18 11.80 7.79
CA ILE A 104 -7.02 10.64 8.01
C ILE A 104 -8.01 10.40 6.87
N PRO A 105 -8.82 11.39 6.41
CA PRO A 105 -9.77 11.14 5.34
C PRO A 105 -9.13 10.65 4.03
N PRO A 106 -8.07 11.26 3.48
CA PRO A 106 -7.47 10.76 2.24
C PRO A 106 -6.81 9.38 2.42
N THR A 107 -6.30 9.05 3.60
CA THR A 107 -5.75 7.71 3.90
C THR A 107 -6.85 6.66 3.90
N VAL A 108 -7.97 6.93 4.56
CA VAL A 108 -9.15 6.05 4.57
C VAL A 108 -9.74 5.88 3.19
N LEU A 109 -9.88 6.99 2.43
CA LEU A 109 -10.38 6.95 1.05
C LEU A 109 -9.48 6.10 0.16
N GLY A 110 -8.16 6.22 0.26
CA GLY A 110 -7.22 5.40 -0.51
C GLY A 110 -7.37 3.91 -0.24
N ALA A 111 -7.50 3.52 1.02
CA ALA A 111 -7.71 2.12 1.42
C ALA A 111 -9.08 1.59 0.96
N THR A 112 -10.14 2.37 1.11
CA THR A 112 -11.50 1.96 0.73
C THR A 112 -11.70 1.94 -0.79
N ALA A 113 -11.04 2.81 -1.55
CA ALA A 113 -11.11 2.82 -3.02
C ALA A 113 -10.58 1.51 -3.62
N ILE A 114 -9.39 1.06 -3.20
CA ILE A 114 -8.83 -0.19 -3.72
C ILE A 114 -9.62 -1.42 -3.24
N LEU A 115 -10.10 -1.43 -2.00
CA LEU A 115 -10.92 -2.51 -1.48
C LEU A 115 -12.24 -2.61 -2.27
N SER A 116 -12.89 -1.48 -2.54
CA SER A 116 -14.11 -1.41 -3.34
C SER A 116 -13.87 -1.88 -4.79
N ALA A 117 -12.74 -1.50 -5.40
CA ALA A 117 -12.35 -1.99 -6.72
C ALA A 117 -12.10 -3.50 -6.73
N ALA A 118 -11.42 -4.02 -5.70
CA ALA A 118 -11.18 -5.45 -5.51
C ALA A 118 -12.50 -6.26 -5.43
N MET A 119 -13.47 -5.76 -4.67
CA MET A 119 -14.79 -6.41 -4.54
C MET A 119 -15.58 -6.47 -5.84
N ARG A 120 -15.34 -5.53 -6.76
CA ARG A 120 -15.98 -5.52 -8.10
C ARG A 120 -15.27 -6.39 -9.13
N GLU A 121 -14.05 -6.87 -8.84
CA GLU A 121 -13.26 -7.69 -9.76
C GLU A 121 -13.34 -9.17 -9.36
N PRO A 122 -14.08 -10.02 -10.09
CA PRO A 122 -14.32 -11.41 -9.68
C PRO A 122 -13.07 -12.30 -9.65
N SER A 123 -12.02 -11.89 -10.37
CA SER A 123 -10.75 -12.64 -10.41
C SER A 123 -9.91 -12.47 -9.14
N VAL A 124 -10.15 -11.43 -8.34
CA VAL A 124 -9.43 -11.19 -7.07
C VAL A 124 -9.86 -12.23 -6.03
N LYS A 125 -8.89 -12.98 -5.51
CA LYS A 125 -9.07 -14.02 -4.48
C LYS A 125 -8.39 -13.66 -3.17
N GLU A 126 -7.31 -12.89 -3.24
CA GLU A 126 -6.49 -12.55 -2.08
C GLU A 126 -6.26 -11.04 -2.02
N PHE A 127 -6.35 -10.49 -0.83
CA PHE A 127 -6.08 -9.07 -0.57
C PHE A 127 -5.20 -8.94 0.68
N VAL A 128 -4.03 -8.34 0.52
CA VAL A 128 -3.10 -8.06 1.61
C VAL A 128 -2.97 -6.54 1.77
N PHE A 129 -3.21 -6.05 2.96
CA PHE A 129 -3.04 -4.64 3.32
C PHE A 129 -1.80 -4.48 4.20
N THR A 130 -0.85 -3.66 3.77
CA THR A 130 0.34 -3.34 4.56
C THR A 130 -0.01 -2.34 5.66
N SER A 131 0.06 -2.77 6.89
CA SER A 131 -0.14 -1.95 8.07
C SER A 131 1.20 -1.49 8.66
N SER A 132 1.17 -0.97 9.88
CA SER A 132 2.35 -0.53 10.63
C SER A 132 2.26 -1.02 12.07
N ILE A 133 3.41 -1.24 12.69
CA ILE A 133 3.45 -1.51 14.14
C ILE A 133 2.83 -0.36 14.95
N VAL A 134 2.97 0.87 14.47
CA VAL A 134 2.39 2.06 15.11
C VAL A 134 0.86 2.04 15.10
N ALA A 135 0.25 1.33 14.16
CA ALA A 135 -1.21 1.12 14.18
C ALA A 135 -1.67 0.25 15.36
N ALA A 136 -0.80 -0.61 15.88
CA ALA A 136 -1.08 -1.47 17.02
C ALA A 136 -0.54 -0.89 18.33
N ALA A 137 0.69 -0.37 18.35
CA ALA A 137 1.32 0.14 19.57
C ALA A 137 2.39 1.18 19.26
N MET A 138 2.52 2.18 20.12
CA MET A 138 3.67 3.08 20.11
C MET A 138 4.83 2.41 20.87
N PRO A 139 5.99 2.21 20.24
CA PRO A 139 7.14 1.65 20.94
C PRO A 139 7.69 2.69 21.95
N VAL A 140 7.56 2.39 23.23
CA VAL A 140 8.11 3.21 24.31
C VAL A 140 9.25 2.44 24.94
N PRO A 141 10.47 2.99 24.99
CA PRO A 141 11.62 2.32 25.63
C PRO A 141 11.32 1.90 27.06
N GLY A 142 11.66 0.67 27.41
CA GLY A 142 11.42 0.10 28.74
C GLY A 142 10.03 -0.49 28.97
N ASN A 143 9.07 -0.29 28.07
CA ASN A 143 7.74 -0.86 28.17
C ASN A 143 7.58 -2.03 27.19
N ALA A 144 7.36 -3.24 27.73
CA ALA A 144 6.97 -4.38 26.91
C ALA A 144 5.47 -4.32 26.59
N VAL A 145 5.13 -4.31 25.29
CA VAL A 145 3.75 -4.35 24.82
C VAL A 145 3.51 -5.66 24.09
N ARG A 146 2.48 -6.39 24.49
CA ARG A 146 2.04 -7.59 23.77
C ARG A 146 1.06 -7.16 22.67
N VAL A 147 1.44 -7.35 21.43
CA VAL A 147 0.59 -7.08 20.26
C VAL A 147 -0.11 -8.37 19.83
N THR A 148 -1.43 -8.31 19.66
CA THR A 148 -2.29 -9.37 19.14
C THR A 148 -3.09 -8.81 17.95
N HIS A 149 -3.91 -9.66 17.29
CA HIS A 149 -4.77 -9.24 16.19
C HIS A 149 -5.85 -8.20 16.60
N ASP A 150 -6.16 -8.11 17.90
CA ASP A 150 -7.15 -7.14 18.44
C ASP A 150 -6.49 -5.89 19.06
N THR A 151 -5.17 -5.73 18.90
CA THR A 151 -4.46 -4.60 19.50
C THR A 151 -4.50 -3.40 18.56
N PHE A 152 -5.07 -2.29 19.04
CA PHE A 152 -5.08 -1.00 18.37
C PHE A 152 -4.37 0.05 19.23
N ASN A 153 -3.72 1.02 18.58
CA ASN A 153 -3.01 2.10 19.26
C ASN A 153 -3.98 3.22 19.67
N GLU A 154 -4.77 2.96 20.72
CA GLU A 154 -5.75 3.90 21.26
C GLU A 154 -5.10 5.24 21.67
N MET A 155 -3.85 5.19 22.16
CA MET A 155 -3.13 6.41 22.53
C MET A 155 -2.88 7.31 21.31
N ALA A 156 -2.51 6.76 20.17
CA ALA A 156 -2.31 7.54 18.95
C ALA A 156 -3.62 8.15 18.45
N ILE A 157 -4.73 7.42 18.57
CA ILE A 157 -6.06 7.92 18.20
C ILE A 157 -6.43 9.12 19.08
N GLN A 158 -6.27 9.00 20.42
CA GLN A 158 -6.55 10.08 21.36
C GLN A 158 -5.66 11.31 21.11
N LEU A 159 -4.37 11.10 20.84
CA LEU A 159 -3.43 12.20 20.57
C LEU A 159 -3.76 12.93 19.25
N ALA A 160 -4.19 12.20 18.22
CA ALA A 160 -4.54 12.79 16.93
C ALA A 160 -5.75 13.74 17.01
N TRP A 161 -6.66 13.50 17.95
CA TRP A 161 -7.86 14.31 18.14
C TRP A 161 -7.81 15.19 19.40
N ALA A 162 -6.67 15.25 20.08
CA ALA A 162 -6.48 16.13 21.22
C ALA A 162 -6.57 17.61 20.77
N PRO A 163 -7.22 18.50 21.53
CA PRO A 163 -7.22 19.92 21.21
C PRO A 163 -5.78 20.46 21.20
N GLU A 164 -5.47 21.34 20.26
CA GLU A 164 -4.17 22.02 20.23
C GLU A 164 -3.92 22.68 21.60
N LYS A 165 -2.76 22.43 22.17
CA LYS A 165 -2.35 23.11 23.41
C LYS A 165 -2.11 24.58 23.07
N GLU A 166 -2.97 25.46 23.57
CA GLU A 166 -2.72 26.91 23.52
C GLU A 166 -1.37 27.19 24.18
N GLY A 167 -0.35 27.56 23.42
CA GLY A 167 0.89 28.12 23.97
C GLY A 167 2.23 27.62 23.43
N GLU A 168 2.32 26.60 22.56
CA GLU A 168 3.58 26.29 21.89
C GLU A 168 3.60 26.85 20.46
N GLY A 169 3.60 28.19 20.37
CA GLY A 169 3.92 28.91 19.16
C GLY A 169 5.36 28.60 18.75
N ASN A 170 5.55 28.13 17.53
CA ASN A 170 6.84 27.97 16.88
C ASN A 170 7.68 29.25 17.09
N GLY A 171 8.59 29.17 18.04
CA GLY A 171 9.69 30.13 18.18
C GLY A 171 10.77 29.78 17.18
N GLY A 172 10.95 30.64 16.18
CA GLY A 172 12.14 30.91 15.44
C GLY A 172 12.74 29.82 14.56
#